data_5a086907500a48e2aa8911afdb0b6f99
#
_entry.id   5a086907500a48e2aa8911afdb0b6f99
#
_cell.length_a   1.000
_cell.length_b   1.000
_cell.length_c   1.000
_cell.angle_alpha   90.00
_cell.angle_beta   90.00
_cell.angle_gamma   90.00
#
_symmetry.space_group_name_H-M   'P 1'
#
loop_
_entity.id
_entity.type
_entity.pdbx_description
1 polymer ?
#
loop_
_entity_poly.entity_id
_entity_poly.type
_entity_poly.pdbx_seq_one_letter_code
_entity_poly.pdbx_strand_id
1 'polypeptide(L)'
;PPSDSIFKIEFKMNRITNLFQTQKDGILSVYFTAGYPNLNDTASILKALQAKGIHMVEVGIPFSDPMADGPVIQEAATQALRNGMSLHLLFEQLKEIRSEVQIPIILMGYLNPIMQYGFEKFCASCVEAGVDGMIIPDLPYADYISDYKEIADRHDLKMIMLITPETSEERIRQIDAHTSGFIYMVSSAATTGAQQDFNEQKQAYFRRINAMNLQNPRLVGFGISNKATFEAATAHSSGAIIGGKFVQLLKSEATPAEAVDKLLEALKQ
;
A
#
# COMPACT_ATOMS: atom_id res chain seq x y z
N PRO A 1 -25.55 -42.46 -17.40
CA PRO A 1 -24.24 -41.82 -17.40
C PRO A 1 -24.23 -40.75 -16.33
N PRO A 2 -23.24 -40.73 -15.42
CA PRO A 2 -23.18 -39.71 -14.41
C PRO A 2 -22.65 -38.42 -15.06
N SER A 3 -23.34 -37.34 -14.74
CA SER A 3 -22.96 -35.97 -15.13
C SER A 3 -21.68 -35.61 -14.38
N ASP A 4 -20.58 -35.47 -15.13
CA ASP A 4 -19.36 -34.86 -14.67
C ASP A 4 -19.63 -33.39 -14.33
N SER A 5 -19.95 -33.12 -13.08
CA SER A 5 -19.86 -31.78 -12.54
C SER A 5 -18.36 -31.48 -12.30
N ILE A 6 -17.72 -31.02 -13.40
CA ILE A 6 -16.39 -30.44 -13.31
C ILE A 6 -16.53 -29.22 -12.40
N PHE A 7 -16.04 -29.34 -11.17
CA PHE A 7 -15.76 -28.20 -10.31
C PHE A 7 -14.77 -27.31 -11.07
N LYS A 8 -15.28 -26.30 -11.78
CA LYS A 8 -14.46 -25.18 -12.21
C LYS A 8 -14.02 -24.48 -10.94
N ILE A 9 -12.81 -24.78 -10.51
CA ILE A 9 -12.09 -23.90 -9.58
C ILE A 9 -11.89 -22.63 -10.39
N GLU A 10 -12.75 -21.64 -10.19
CA GLU A 10 -12.50 -20.29 -10.69
C GLU A 10 -11.26 -19.79 -9.94
N PHE A 11 -10.12 -19.83 -10.61
CA PHE A 11 -8.92 -19.16 -10.17
C PHE A 11 -9.22 -17.66 -10.13
N LYS A 12 -9.62 -17.18 -8.97
CA LYS A 12 -9.89 -15.76 -8.78
C LYS A 12 -8.56 -15.01 -8.84
N MET A 13 -8.38 -14.22 -9.90
CA MET A 13 -7.18 -13.40 -10.07
C MET A 13 -6.99 -12.47 -8.87
N ASN A 14 -5.74 -12.34 -8.39
CA ASN A 14 -5.39 -11.36 -7.37
C ASN A 14 -5.83 -9.95 -7.79
N ARG A 15 -6.44 -9.19 -6.86
CA ARG A 15 -7.02 -7.88 -7.19
C ARG A 15 -5.98 -6.84 -7.61
N ILE A 16 -4.76 -6.93 -7.09
CA ILE A 16 -3.65 -6.05 -7.53
C ILE A 16 -3.30 -6.37 -8.99
N THR A 17 -3.15 -7.63 -9.33
CA THR A 17 -2.88 -8.07 -10.71
C THR A 17 -3.98 -7.59 -11.65
N ASN A 18 -5.24 -7.78 -11.27
CA ASN A 18 -6.38 -7.33 -12.07
C ASN A 18 -6.38 -5.82 -12.28
N LEU A 19 -6.08 -5.03 -11.24
CA LEU A 19 -6.02 -3.58 -11.35
C LEU A 19 -4.99 -3.14 -12.40
N PHE A 20 -3.77 -3.65 -12.34
CA PHE A 20 -2.72 -3.26 -13.27
C PHE A 20 -2.89 -3.83 -14.70
N GLN A 21 -3.70 -4.86 -14.86
CA GLN A 21 -4.09 -5.33 -16.21
C GLN A 21 -5.15 -4.44 -16.85
N THR A 22 -6.08 -3.92 -16.07
CA THR A 22 -7.21 -3.12 -16.55
C THR A 22 -6.93 -1.63 -16.61
N GLN A 23 -5.98 -1.12 -15.81
CA GLN A 23 -5.62 0.30 -15.77
C GLN A 23 -4.10 0.44 -15.73
N LYS A 24 -3.55 1.23 -16.68
CA LYS A 24 -2.10 1.40 -16.83
C LYS A 24 -1.58 2.69 -16.22
N ASP A 25 -2.42 3.73 -16.17
CA ASP A 25 -2.05 5.07 -15.75
C ASP A 25 -3.08 5.64 -14.77
N GLY A 26 -2.69 6.67 -14.05
CA GLY A 26 -3.59 7.43 -13.18
C GLY A 26 -4.08 6.64 -11.97
N ILE A 27 -3.37 5.60 -11.57
CA ILE A 27 -3.73 4.81 -10.38
C ILE A 27 -3.45 5.65 -9.14
N LEU A 28 -4.44 5.70 -8.27
CA LEU A 28 -4.33 6.35 -6.97
C LEU A 28 -4.51 5.31 -5.87
N SER A 29 -3.44 5.10 -5.09
CA SER A 29 -3.44 4.32 -3.85
C SER A 29 -3.41 5.27 -2.67
N VAL A 30 -4.18 4.96 -1.64
CA VAL A 30 -4.25 5.79 -0.43
C VAL A 30 -3.87 4.95 0.78
N TYR A 31 -2.97 5.49 1.60
CA TYR A 31 -2.56 4.91 2.87
C TYR A 31 -3.36 5.50 4.02
N PHE A 32 -3.76 4.66 4.96
CA PHE A 32 -4.21 5.09 6.28
C PHE A 32 -3.80 4.06 7.34
N THR A 33 -3.81 4.47 8.61
CA THR A 33 -3.45 3.61 9.74
C THR A 33 -4.68 2.93 10.32
N ALA A 34 -4.66 1.60 10.44
CA ALA A 34 -5.73 0.84 11.07
C ALA A 34 -5.94 1.27 12.51
N GLY A 35 -7.20 1.46 12.90
CA GLY A 35 -7.55 1.88 14.25
C GLY A 35 -7.38 3.38 14.54
N TYR A 36 -7.17 4.19 13.52
CA TYR A 36 -7.05 5.64 13.60
C TYR A 36 -8.06 6.33 12.67
N PRO A 37 -8.74 7.44 13.07
CA PRO A 37 -8.68 8.09 14.41
C PRO A 37 -9.27 7.26 15.55
N ASN A 38 -10.25 6.40 15.29
CA ASN A 38 -10.89 5.55 16.27
C ASN A 38 -10.72 4.08 15.93
N LEU A 39 -10.83 3.22 16.94
CA LEU A 39 -10.59 1.78 16.81
C LEU A 39 -11.39 1.12 15.68
N ASN A 40 -12.64 1.51 15.50
CA ASN A 40 -13.56 0.88 14.55
C ASN A 40 -13.75 1.66 13.24
N ASP A 41 -12.89 2.65 12.95
CA ASP A 41 -13.04 3.49 11.75
C ASP A 41 -12.53 2.84 10.47
N THR A 42 -11.77 1.76 10.55
CA THR A 42 -11.15 1.10 9.38
C THR A 42 -12.20 0.74 8.31
N ALA A 43 -13.32 0.16 8.70
CA ALA A 43 -14.38 -0.23 7.76
C ALA A 43 -15.00 0.98 7.05
N SER A 44 -15.33 2.03 7.79
CA SER A 44 -15.92 3.25 7.19
C SER A 44 -14.95 4.00 6.29
N ILE A 45 -13.66 4.00 6.62
CA ILE A 45 -12.61 4.58 5.76
C ILE A 45 -12.50 3.80 4.45
N LEU A 46 -12.44 2.48 4.51
CA LEU A 46 -12.38 1.63 3.31
C LEU A 46 -13.59 1.84 2.41
N LYS A 47 -14.79 1.88 2.98
CA LYS A 47 -16.02 2.14 2.22
C LYS A 47 -16.00 3.51 1.55
N ALA A 48 -15.56 4.55 2.28
CA ALA A 48 -15.48 5.91 1.75
C ALA A 48 -14.48 6.01 0.59
N LEU A 49 -13.31 5.38 0.72
CA LEU A 49 -12.29 5.36 -0.33
C LEU A 49 -12.83 4.67 -1.59
N GLN A 50 -13.44 3.50 -1.44
CA GLN A 50 -14.03 2.78 -2.57
C GLN A 50 -15.15 3.59 -3.23
N ALA A 51 -16.06 4.16 -2.46
CA ALA A 51 -17.20 4.92 -2.98
C ALA A 51 -16.78 6.15 -3.79
N LYS A 52 -15.61 6.73 -3.49
CA LYS A 52 -15.07 7.91 -4.19
C LYS A 52 -14.10 7.56 -5.33
N GLY A 53 -13.97 6.29 -5.67
CA GLY A 53 -13.21 5.86 -6.85
C GLY A 53 -11.70 5.69 -6.62
N ILE A 54 -11.24 5.59 -5.39
CA ILE A 54 -9.85 5.23 -5.09
C ILE A 54 -9.60 3.80 -5.59
N HIS A 55 -8.46 3.57 -6.23
CA HIS A 55 -8.17 2.32 -6.93
C HIS A 55 -7.63 1.23 -6.02
N MET A 56 -6.89 1.60 -4.99
CA MET A 56 -6.21 0.66 -4.09
C MET A 56 -5.98 1.32 -2.73
N VAL A 57 -5.86 0.51 -1.69
CA VAL A 57 -5.65 1.00 -0.33
C VAL A 57 -4.49 0.26 0.32
N GLU A 58 -3.66 1.00 1.03
CA GLU A 58 -2.62 0.49 1.90
C GLU A 58 -3.04 0.74 3.34
N VAL A 59 -3.26 -0.34 4.08
CA VAL A 59 -3.67 -0.27 5.49
C VAL A 59 -2.44 -0.49 6.37
N GLY A 60 -2.06 0.53 7.11
CA GLY A 60 -0.93 0.49 8.03
C GLY A 60 -1.24 -0.32 9.29
N ILE A 61 -0.39 -1.29 9.59
CA ILE A 61 -0.38 -2.01 10.86
C ILE A 61 0.33 -1.12 11.88
N PRO A 62 -0.34 -0.62 12.94
CA PRO A 62 0.32 0.26 13.88
C PRO A 62 1.43 -0.47 14.66
N PHE A 63 2.55 0.22 14.84
CA PHE A 63 3.73 -0.28 15.53
C PHE A 63 4.33 0.83 16.41
N SER A 64 4.91 0.44 17.55
CA SER A 64 5.49 1.38 18.52
C SER A 64 6.74 2.11 18.03
N ASP A 65 7.48 1.49 17.11
CA ASP A 65 8.78 1.96 16.62
C ASP A 65 8.80 2.16 15.10
N PRO A 66 7.97 3.05 14.54
CA PRO A 66 7.79 3.20 13.09
C PRO A 66 8.92 4.03 12.46
N MET A 67 10.12 3.47 12.34
CA MET A 67 11.37 4.18 11.97
C MET A 67 11.33 4.85 10.58
N ALA A 68 10.56 4.29 9.63
CA ALA A 68 10.48 4.83 8.28
C ALA A 68 9.40 5.90 8.12
N ASP A 69 8.60 6.16 9.15
CA ASP A 69 7.45 7.05 9.09
C ASP A 69 7.77 8.45 9.63
N GLY A 70 7.12 9.45 9.03
CA GLY A 70 7.16 10.83 9.52
C GLY A 70 6.22 11.06 10.70
N PRO A 71 6.21 12.29 11.26
CA PRO A 71 5.48 12.61 12.50
C PRO A 71 3.98 12.32 12.43
N VAL A 72 3.35 12.56 11.30
CA VAL A 72 1.91 12.37 11.10
C VAL A 72 1.51 10.90 11.26
N ILE A 73 2.23 10.01 10.59
CA ILE A 73 1.95 8.58 10.64
C ILE A 73 2.40 7.98 11.98
N GLN A 74 3.49 8.47 12.56
CA GLN A 74 3.89 8.08 13.91
C GLN A 74 2.82 8.42 14.96
N GLU A 75 2.26 9.61 14.90
CA GLU A 75 1.15 10.02 15.78
C GLU A 75 -0.07 9.13 15.60
N ALA A 76 -0.45 8.84 14.36
CA ALA A 76 -1.57 7.96 14.05
C ALA A 76 -1.35 6.54 14.59
N ALA A 77 -0.14 5.98 14.42
CA ALA A 77 0.21 4.67 14.96
C ALA A 77 0.13 4.63 16.49
N THR A 78 0.65 5.66 17.17
CA THR A 78 0.56 5.79 18.61
C THR A 78 -0.88 5.83 19.09
N GLN A 79 -1.72 6.64 18.44
CA GLN A 79 -3.14 6.74 18.80
C GLN A 79 -3.88 5.43 18.55
N ALA A 80 -3.63 4.77 17.43
CA ALA A 80 -4.23 3.48 17.10
C ALA A 80 -3.91 2.40 18.15
N LEU A 81 -2.66 2.33 18.61
CA LEU A 81 -2.26 1.43 19.68
C LEU A 81 -2.96 1.77 21.00
N ARG A 82 -3.07 3.03 21.34
CA ARG A 82 -3.83 3.47 22.53
C ARG A 82 -5.31 3.12 22.43
N ASN A 83 -5.87 3.16 21.24
CA ASN A 83 -7.26 2.74 20.97
C ASN A 83 -7.45 1.23 21.13
N GLY A 84 -6.39 0.44 21.19
CA GLY A 84 -6.42 -1.01 21.35
C GLY A 84 -6.31 -1.80 20.05
N MET A 85 -5.85 -1.19 18.95
CA MET A 85 -5.65 -1.89 17.68
C MET A 85 -4.55 -2.96 17.83
N SER A 86 -4.80 -4.11 17.26
CA SER A 86 -3.86 -5.22 17.14
C SER A 86 -3.99 -5.86 15.76
N LEU A 87 -2.99 -6.66 15.38
CA LEU A 87 -3.04 -7.38 14.11
C LEU A 87 -4.21 -8.38 14.07
N HIS A 88 -4.51 -9.06 15.17
CA HIS A 88 -5.67 -9.94 15.27
C HIS A 88 -6.98 -9.19 15.02
N LEU A 89 -7.18 -8.06 15.67
CA LEU A 89 -8.39 -7.26 15.51
C LEU A 89 -8.51 -6.72 14.09
N LEU A 90 -7.38 -6.30 13.49
CA LEU A 90 -7.37 -5.85 12.10
C LEU A 90 -7.85 -6.94 11.14
N PHE A 91 -7.36 -8.14 11.28
CA PHE A 91 -7.82 -9.26 10.44
C PHE A 91 -9.31 -9.55 10.61
N GLU A 92 -9.83 -9.50 11.83
CA GLU A 92 -11.27 -9.65 12.08
C GLU A 92 -12.08 -8.57 11.38
N GLN A 93 -11.69 -7.30 11.52
CA GLN A 93 -12.37 -6.17 10.88
C GLN A 93 -12.33 -6.26 9.34
N LEU A 94 -11.18 -6.62 8.77
CA LEU A 94 -11.06 -6.79 7.31
C LEU A 94 -11.91 -7.93 6.79
N LYS A 95 -11.95 -9.05 7.49
CA LYS A 95 -12.78 -10.21 7.12
C LYS A 95 -14.26 -9.84 7.07
N GLU A 96 -14.75 -9.10 8.04
CA GLU A 96 -16.15 -8.66 8.11
C GLU A 96 -16.51 -7.72 6.94
N ILE A 97 -15.62 -6.77 6.59
CA ILE A 97 -15.91 -5.74 5.60
C ILE A 97 -15.67 -6.21 4.16
N ARG A 98 -14.92 -7.30 3.96
CA ARG A 98 -14.42 -7.65 2.62
C ARG A 98 -15.51 -7.94 1.59
N SER A 99 -16.66 -8.40 1.99
CA SER A 99 -17.80 -8.59 1.10
C SER A 99 -18.35 -7.28 0.52
N GLU A 100 -18.19 -6.17 1.22
CA GLU A 100 -18.67 -4.84 0.82
C GLU A 100 -17.60 -3.99 0.14
N VAL A 101 -16.31 -4.33 0.31
CA VAL A 101 -15.18 -3.60 -0.25
C VAL A 101 -14.40 -4.50 -1.20
N GLN A 102 -14.35 -4.13 -2.48
CA GLN A 102 -13.77 -4.96 -3.55
C GLN A 102 -12.43 -4.47 -4.07
N ILE A 103 -12.01 -3.24 -3.74
CA ILE A 103 -10.72 -2.71 -4.18
C ILE A 103 -9.56 -3.50 -3.55
N PRO A 104 -8.39 -3.54 -4.21
CA PRO A 104 -7.20 -4.16 -3.64
C PRO A 104 -6.84 -3.58 -2.29
N ILE A 105 -6.52 -4.44 -1.34
CA ILE A 105 -6.04 -4.07 0.00
C ILE A 105 -4.65 -4.64 0.20
N ILE A 106 -3.71 -3.76 0.54
CA ILE A 106 -2.34 -4.08 0.92
C ILE A 106 -2.18 -3.79 2.41
N LEU A 107 -1.56 -4.70 3.16
CA LEU A 107 -1.11 -4.41 4.52
C LEU A 107 0.32 -3.90 4.48
N MET A 108 0.56 -2.79 5.16
CA MET A 108 1.89 -2.21 5.32
C MET A 108 2.29 -2.26 6.80
N GLY A 109 3.38 -2.92 7.10
CA GLY A 109 3.83 -3.08 8.49
C GLY A 109 5.28 -3.47 8.59
N TYR A 110 5.85 -3.26 9.79
CA TYR A 110 7.22 -3.59 10.10
C TYR A 110 7.40 -5.08 10.36
N LEU A 111 8.62 -5.56 10.13
CA LEU A 111 8.93 -6.99 10.16
C LEU A 111 8.69 -7.61 11.54
N ASN A 112 9.07 -6.94 12.64
CA ASN A 112 9.01 -7.55 13.96
C ASN A 112 7.60 -7.97 14.40
N PRO A 113 6.55 -7.14 14.32
CA PRO A 113 5.19 -7.59 14.64
C PRO A 113 4.70 -8.75 13.76
N ILE A 114 5.07 -8.75 12.48
CA ILE A 114 4.72 -9.81 11.53
C ILE A 114 5.44 -11.12 11.90
N MET A 115 6.71 -11.04 12.26
CA MET A 115 7.50 -12.20 12.71
C MET A 115 6.97 -12.79 14.01
N GLN A 116 6.56 -11.96 14.97
CA GLN A 116 5.97 -12.41 16.22
C GLN A 116 4.63 -13.09 16.01
N TYR A 117 3.84 -12.63 15.04
CA TYR A 117 2.60 -13.30 14.63
C TYR A 117 2.89 -14.65 13.96
N GLY A 118 4.03 -14.77 13.31
CA GLY A 118 4.45 -15.90 12.49
C GLY A 118 4.13 -15.66 11.01
N PHE A 119 5.14 -15.65 10.15
CA PHE A 119 4.95 -15.24 8.76
C PHE A 119 3.99 -16.15 7.97
N GLU A 120 4.10 -17.47 8.14
CA GLU A 120 3.16 -18.43 7.54
C GLU A 120 1.72 -18.16 7.99
N LYS A 121 1.52 -17.97 9.30
CA LYS A 121 0.22 -17.66 9.90
C LYS A 121 -0.29 -16.29 9.43
N PHE A 122 0.60 -15.30 9.31
CA PHE A 122 0.26 -13.98 8.79
C PHE A 122 -0.25 -14.06 7.35
N CYS A 123 0.44 -14.81 6.50
CA CYS A 123 0.01 -15.03 5.12
C CYS A 123 -1.35 -15.74 5.03
N ALA A 124 -1.56 -16.77 5.85
CA ALA A 124 -2.85 -17.46 5.91
C ALA A 124 -3.98 -16.53 6.37
N SER A 125 -3.74 -15.71 7.39
CA SER A 125 -4.70 -14.71 7.86
C SER A 125 -4.98 -13.62 6.83
N CYS A 126 -3.97 -13.20 6.07
CA CYS A 126 -4.14 -12.28 4.94
C CYS A 126 -5.10 -12.85 3.89
N VAL A 127 -4.91 -14.09 3.49
CA VAL A 127 -5.78 -14.75 2.51
C VAL A 127 -7.21 -14.84 3.04
N GLU A 128 -7.37 -15.26 4.28
CA GLU A 128 -8.70 -15.39 4.92
C GLU A 128 -9.43 -14.05 5.03
N ALA A 129 -8.71 -12.97 5.30
CA ALA A 129 -9.26 -11.61 5.38
C ALA A 129 -9.42 -10.93 4.01
N GLY A 130 -8.95 -11.55 2.93
CA GLY A 130 -9.03 -10.99 1.58
C GLY A 130 -7.98 -9.92 1.29
N VAL A 131 -6.84 -9.94 1.97
CA VAL A 131 -5.70 -9.07 1.69
C VAL A 131 -4.97 -9.56 0.44
N ASP A 132 -4.58 -8.65 -0.44
CA ASP A 132 -4.01 -8.96 -1.75
C ASP A 132 -2.48 -8.90 -1.80
N GLY A 133 -1.88 -8.17 -0.88
CA GLY A 133 -0.43 -7.99 -0.85
C GLY A 133 0.06 -7.36 0.45
N MET A 134 1.37 -7.18 0.52
CA MET A 134 2.03 -6.62 1.69
C MET A 134 3.23 -5.74 1.30
N ILE A 135 3.48 -4.74 2.13
CA ILE A 135 4.67 -3.91 2.11
C ILE A 135 5.33 -4.01 3.49
N ILE A 136 6.57 -4.45 3.53
CA ILE A 136 7.36 -4.55 4.77
C ILE A 136 8.64 -3.73 4.56
N PRO A 137 8.64 -2.43 4.93
CA PRO A 137 9.72 -1.50 4.56
C PRO A 137 11.10 -1.87 5.10
N ASP A 138 11.15 -2.55 6.22
CA ASP A 138 12.38 -2.97 6.89
C ASP A 138 12.77 -4.43 6.61
N LEU A 139 12.15 -5.08 5.64
CA LEU A 139 12.53 -6.43 5.21
C LEU A 139 13.66 -6.33 4.18
N PRO A 140 14.88 -6.83 4.49
CA PRO A 140 15.97 -6.85 3.54
C PRO A 140 15.67 -7.75 2.33
N TYR A 141 16.11 -7.33 1.14
CA TYR A 141 15.91 -8.10 -0.09
C TYR A 141 16.40 -9.54 0.00
N ALA A 142 17.62 -9.74 0.54
CA ALA A 142 18.20 -11.07 0.66
C ALA A 142 17.37 -12.00 1.56
N ASP A 143 16.86 -11.47 2.68
CA ASP A 143 16.01 -12.22 3.60
C ASP A 143 14.66 -12.56 2.97
N TYR A 144 14.09 -11.63 2.21
CA TYR A 144 12.86 -11.90 1.45
C TYR A 144 13.06 -13.09 0.51
N ILE A 145 14.11 -13.07 -0.28
CA ILE A 145 14.39 -14.15 -1.25
C ILE A 145 14.60 -15.49 -0.56
N SER A 146 15.38 -15.53 0.53
CA SER A 146 15.75 -16.78 1.21
C SER A 146 14.61 -17.36 2.07
N ASP A 147 13.84 -16.52 2.77
CA ASP A 147 13.01 -17.00 3.87
C ASP A 147 11.51 -16.74 3.68
N TYR A 148 11.11 -15.78 2.85
CA TYR A 148 9.72 -15.30 2.79
C TYR A 148 9.04 -15.46 1.44
N LYS A 149 9.79 -15.35 0.34
CA LYS A 149 9.21 -15.30 -1.01
C LYS A 149 8.36 -16.52 -1.33
N GLU A 150 8.85 -17.72 -1.07
CA GLU A 150 8.13 -18.96 -1.35
C GLU A 150 6.80 -19.02 -0.59
N ILE A 151 6.80 -18.59 0.66
CA ILE A 151 5.58 -18.57 1.50
C ILE A 151 4.56 -17.58 0.93
N ALA A 152 4.98 -16.35 0.63
CA ALA A 152 4.11 -15.34 0.04
C ALA A 152 3.53 -15.80 -1.31
N ASP A 153 4.36 -16.36 -2.16
CA ASP A 153 3.95 -16.86 -3.48
C ASP A 153 2.92 -17.99 -3.38
N ARG A 154 3.10 -18.93 -2.46
CA ARG A 154 2.13 -20.02 -2.22
C ARG A 154 0.75 -19.51 -1.82
N HIS A 155 0.69 -18.35 -1.16
CA HIS A 155 -0.56 -17.72 -0.72
C HIS A 155 -1.10 -16.71 -1.75
N ASP A 156 -0.46 -16.56 -2.91
CA ASP A 156 -0.77 -15.53 -3.91
C ASP A 156 -0.84 -14.12 -3.32
N LEU A 157 0.03 -13.82 -2.37
CA LEU A 157 0.19 -12.50 -1.78
C LEU A 157 1.30 -11.75 -2.50
N LYS A 158 0.98 -10.57 -3.03
CA LYS A 158 1.97 -9.75 -3.71
C LYS A 158 2.88 -9.08 -2.69
N MET A 159 4.19 -9.26 -2.85
CA MET A 159 5.19 -8.56 -2.06
C MET A 159 5.68 -7.35 -2.83
N ILE A 160 5.28 -6.18 -2.38
CA ILE A 160 5.68 -4.91 -2.97
C ILE A 160 7.00 -4.48 -2.33
N MET A 161 8.02 -4.26 -3.14
CA MET A 161 9.32 -3.81 -2.67
C MET A 161 9.56 -2.36 -3.02
N LEU A 162 10.39 -1.70 -2.19
CA LEU A 162 10.68 -0.28 -2.29
C LEU A 162 12.02 -0.05 -2.99
N ILE A 163 12.06 1.01 -3.80
CA ILE A 163 13.31 1.60 -4.31
C ILE A 163 13.36 3.08 -3.91
N THR A 164 14.56 3.61 -3.77
CA THR A 164 14.83 5.00 -3.43
C THR A 164 15.75 5.64 -4.48
N PRO A 165 15.95 6.96 -4.48
CA PRO A 165 16.93 7.60 -5.36
C PRO A 165 18.36 7.05 -5.24
N GLU A 166 18.71 6.48 -4.07
CA GLU A 166 20.04 5.90 -3.81
C GLU A 166 20.16 4.42 -4.17
N THR A 167 19.06 3.76 -4.51
CA THR A 167 19.11 2.34 -4.88
C THR A 167 19.88 2.16 -6.19
N SER A 168 20.87 1.26 -6.19
CA SER A 168 21.67 1.00 -7.38
C SER A 168 20.83 0.37 -8.50
N GLU A 169 21.25 0.59 -9.74
CA GLU A 169 20.57 0.02 -10.92
C GLU A 169 20.54 -1.52 -10.83
N GLU A 170 21.65 -2.14 -10.42
CA GLU A 170 21.71 -3.58 -10.21
C GLU A 170 20.65 -4.06 -9.22
N ARG A 171 20.54 -3.39 -8.07
CA ARG A 171 19.53 -3.73 -7.04
C ARG A 171 18.11 -3.51 -7.57
N ILE A 172 17.86 -2.45 -8.31
CA ILE A 172 16.54 -2.20 -8.93
C ILE A 172 16.16 -3.34 -9.86
N ARG A 173 17.08 -3.83 -10.68
CA ARG A 173 16.81 -4.96 -11.58
C ARG A 173 16.58 -6.26 -10.81
N GLN A 174 17.29 -6.50 -9.73
CA GLN A 174 17.04 -7.65 -8.84
C GLN A 174 15.65 -7.56 -8.20
N ILE A 175 15.27 -6.40 -7.72
CA ILE A 175 13.94 -6.15 -7.15
C ILE A 175 12.86 -6.37 -8.22
N ASP A 176 13.04 -5.82 -9.41
CA ASP A 176 12.09 -5.99 -10.51
C ASP A 176 11.89 -7.46 -10.93
N ALA A 177 12.96 -8.25 -10.84
CA ALA A 177 12.89 -9.68 -11.17
C ALA A 177 12.12 -10.51 -10.12
N HIS A 178 12.03 -10.06 -8.88
CA HIS A 178 11.52 -10.87 -7.77
C HIS A 178 10.35 -10.24 -6.99
N THR A 179 10.11 -8.94 -7.13
CA THR A 179 8.92 -8.30 -6.56
C THR A 179 7.67 -8.72 -7.33
N SER A 180 6.52 -8.54 -6.72
CA SER A 180 5.24 -8.78 -7.37
C SER A 180 4.26 -7.66 -7.07
N GLY A 181 3.24 -7.50 -7.92
CA GLY A 181 2.28 -6.41 -7.81
C GLY A 181 2.79 -5.13 -8.46
N PHE A 182 3.62 -4.37 -7.80
CA PHE A 182 4.26 -3.17 -8.32
C PHE A 182 5.53 -2.85 -7.53
N ILE A 183 6.33 -1.93 -8.06
CA ILE A 183 7.48 -1.37 -7.34
C ILE A 183 7.05 -0.04 -6.69
N TYR A 184 7.29 0.08 -5.40
CA TYR A 184 7.06 1.31 -4.65
C TYR A 184 8.28 2.23 -4.79
N MET A 185 8.12 3.31 -5.55
CA MET A 185 9.16 4.32 -5.68
C MET A 185 9.04 5.36 -4.57
N VAL A 186 9.98 5.33 -3.65
CA VAL A 186 10.08 6.37 -2.62
C VAL A 186 10.67 7.62 -3.27
N SER A 187 9.95 8.74 -3.22
CA SER A 187 10.33 9.98 -3.91
C SER A 187 11.59 10.65 -3.34
N SER A 188 11.92 10.36 -2.06
CA SER A 188 13.15 10.83 -1.42
C SER A 188 13.54 9.90 -0.29
N ALA A 189 14.81 9.95 0.17
CA ALA A 189 15.27 9.24 1.35
C ALA A 189 14.78 9.85 2.68
N ALA A 190 14.13 11.01 2.64
CA ALA A 190 13.53 11.64 3.81
C ALA A 190 12.27 10.88 4.27
N THR A 191 11.96 11.01 5.55
CA THR A 191 10.73 10.46 6.13
C THR A 191 9.48 11.04 5.49
N THR A 192 8.32 10.37 5.68
CA THR A 192 7.03 10.82 5.16
C THR A 192 6.69 12.25 5.62
N GLY A 193 6.13 13.01 4.70
CA GLY A 193 5.65 14.37 4.92
C GLY A 193 5.15 14.99 3.64
N ALA A 194 4.19 15.90 3.75
CA ALA A 194 3.69 16.63 2.60
C ALA A 194 4.74 17.62 2.08
N GLN A 195 4.97 17.62 0.78
CA GLN A 195 5.83 18.57 0.08
C GLN A 195 4.98 19.38 -0.88
N GLN A 196 5.37 20.65 -1.09
CA GLN A 196 4.62 21.51 -2.00
C GLN A 196 4.98 21.27 -3.47
N ASP A 197 6.20 20.82 -3.71
CA ASP A 197 6.74 20.66 -5.06
C ASP A 197 7.77 19.53 -5.10
N PHE A 198 7.99 18.98 -6.31
CA PHE A 198 9.07 18.05 -6.60
C PHE A 198 10.16 18.75 -7.41
N ASN A 199 11.37 18.80 -6.85
CA ASN A 199 12.52 19.43 -7.48
C ASN A 199 13.05 18.64 -8.69
N GLU A 200 14.00 19.23 -9.43
CA GLU A 200 14.62 18.61 -10.61
C GLU A 200 15.32 17.27 -10.30
N GLN A 201 15.87 17.09 -9.12
CA GLN A 201 16.51 15.82 -8.73
C GLN A 201 15.48 14.68 -8.66
N LYS A 202 14.30 14.93 -8.11
CA LYS A 202 13.21 13.95 -8.08
C LYS A 202 12.68 13.65 -9.49
N GLN A 203 12.52 14.66 -10.33
CA GLN A 203 12.12 14.52 -11.72
C GLN A 203 13.13 13.67 -12.49
N ALA A 204 14.43 13.92 -12.31
CA ALA A 204 15.50 13.15 -12.94
C ALA A 204 15.48 11.69 -12.50
N TYR A 205 15.23 11.43 -11.22
CA TYR A 205 15.06 10.08 -10.69
C TYR A 205 13.87 9.37 -11.35
N PHE A 206 12.73 10.00 -11.45
CA PHE A 206 11.55 9.41 -12.09
C PHE A 206 11.82 9.07 -13.56
N ARG A 207 12.46 9.96 -14.30
CA ARG A 207 12.84 9.71 -15.71
C ARG A 207 13.85 8.57 -15.83
N ARG A 208 14.85 8.52 -14.94
CA ARG A 208 15.87 7.46 -14.93
C ARG A 208 15.24 6.09 -14.74
N ILE A 209 14.35 5.95 -13.77
CA ILE A 209 13.68 4.66 -13.53
C ILE A 209 12.77 4.31 -14.70
N ASN A 210 12.03 5.26 -15.24
CA ASN A 210 11.17 5.02 -16.40
C ASN A 210 11.97 4.51 -17.63
N ALA A 211 13.17 5.03 -17.83
CA ALA A 211 14.06 4.62 -18.93
C ALA A 211 14.64 3.20 -18.77
N MET A 212 14.55 2.60 -17.60
CA MET A 212 15.04 1.23 -17.34
C MET A 212 14.12 0.14 -17.95
N ASN A 213 12.91 0.48 -18.35
CA ASN A 213 11.93 -0.46 -18.94
C ASN A 213 11.71 -1.69 -18.06
N LEU A 214 11.41 -1.47 -16.79
CA LEU A 214 11.19 -2.53 -15.82
C LEU A 214 9.92 -3.34 -16.14
N GLN A 215 9.88 -4.59 -15.70
CA GLN A 215 8.76 -5.50 -15.93
C GLN A 215 7.53 -5.12 -15.10
N ASN A 216 7.75 -4.69 -13.86
CA ASN A 216 6.67 -4.33 -12.96
C ASN A 216 6.22 -2.88 -13.13
N PRO A 217 4.93 -2.60 -12.97
CA PRO A 217 4.46 -1.23 -12.85
C PRO A 217 5.02 -0.57 -11.58
N ARG A 218 4.97 0.76 -11.53
CA ARG A 218 5.54 1.54 -10.44
C ARG A 218 4.55 2.59 -9.98
N LEU A 219 4.44 2.74 -8.66
CA LEU A 219 3.73 3.83 -8.02
C LEU A 219 4.73 4.66 -7.22
N VAL A 220 4.57 5.98 -7.26
CA VAL A 220 5.42 6.92 -6.52
C VAL A 220 4.73 7.33 -5.24
N GLY A 221 5.42 7.19 -4.12
CA GLY A 221 4.95 7.59 -2.80
C GLY A 221 5.86 8.60 -2.11
N PHE A 222 5.41 9.09 -0.99
CA PHE A 222 5.98 10.14 -0.13
C PHE A 222 5.94 11.54 -0.77
N GLY A 223 5.44 12.50 -0.01
CA GLY A 223 5.44 13.90 -0.38
C GLY A 223 4.39 14.31 -1.43
N ILE A 224 3.42 13.45 -1.71
CA ILE A 224 2.34 13.76 -2.66
C ILE A 224 1.15 14.34 -1.88
N SER A 225 0.79 15.59 -2.16
CA SER A 225 -0.22 16.30 -1.39
C SER A 225 -1.07 17.30 -2.19
N ASN A 226 -0.71 17.58 -3.44
CA ASN A 226 -1.40 18.54 -4.30
C ASN A 226 -1.29 18.14 -5.78
N LYS A 227 -1.89 18.94 -6.65
CA LYS A 227 -1.88 18.71 -8.11
C LYS A 227 -0.46 18.62 -8.67
N ALA A 228 0.41 19.57 -8.32
CA ALA A 228 1.78 19.62 -8.86
C ALA A 228 2.58 18.36 -8.50
N THR A 229 2.56 17.92 -7.24
CA THR A 229 3.25 16.72 -6.80
C THR A 229 2.63 15.45 -7.38
N PHE A 230 1.31 15.41 -7.52
CA PHE A 230 0.61 14.30 -8.13
C PHE A 230 0.94 14.15 -9.62
N GLU A 231 0.86 15.23 -10.38
CA GLU A 231 1.20 15.22 -11.82
C GLU A 231 2.65 14.86 -12.06
N ALA A 232 3.57 15.40 -11.26
CA ALA A 232 4.99 15.07 -11.33
C ALA A 232 5.26 13.58 -11.07
N ALA A 233 4.61 13.01 -10.07
CA ALA A 233 4.74 11.60 -9.73
C ALA A 233 4.18 10.69 -10.83
N THR A 234 3.04 11.04 -11.41
CA THR A 234 2.35 10.20 -12.39
C THR A 234 2.88 10.35 -13.82
N ALA A 235 3.66 11.39 -14.12
CA ALA A 235 4.20 11.64 -15.46
C ALA A 235 5.11 10.51 -15.97
N HIS A 236 5.79 9.78 -15.09
CA HIS A 236 6.75 8.72 -15.42
C HIS A 236 6.50 7.43 -14.67
N SER A 237 5.28 7.20 -14.18
CA SER A 237 4.87 6.00 -13.45
C SER A 237 3.41 5.67 -13.73
N SER A 238 2.93 4.55 -13.20
CA SER A 238 1.52 4.16 -13.32
C SER A 238 0.59 4.89 -12.36
N GLY A 239 1.12 5.59 -11.36
CA GLY A 239 0.28 6.30 -10.41
C GLY A 239 1.02 6.75 -9.15
N ALA A 240 0.25 7.11 -8.15
CA ALA A 240 0.74 7.71 -6.92
C ALA A 240 0.15 7.05 -5.67
N ILE A 241 0.90 7.15 -4.58
CA ILE A 241 0.51 6.71 -3.24
C ILE A 241 0.48 7.94 -2.34
N ILE A 242 -0.65 8.17 -1.68
CA ILE A 242 -0.84 9.29 -0.77
C ILE A 242 -1.10 8.75 0.63
N GLY A 243 -0.29 9.18 1.58
CA GLY A 243 -0.39 8.76 2.98
C GLY A 243 -0.60 9.94 3.93
N GLY A 244 0.46 10.64 4.29
CA GLY A 244 0.45 11.69 5.32
C GLY A 244 -0.67 12.72 5.14
N LYS A 245 -0.91 13.19 3.93
CA LYS A 245 -1.99 14.14 3.65
C LYS A 245 -3.37 13.58 4.03
N PHE A 246 -3.66 12.34 3.67
CA PHE A 246 -4.93 11.71 3.99
C PHE A 246 -5.10 11.45 5.49
N VAL A 247 -4.04 11.00 6.17
CA VAL A 247 -4.06 10.80 7.63
C VAL A 247 -4.32 12.12 8.35
N GLN A 248 -3.74 13.23 7.91
CA GLN A 248 -4.05 14.58 8.43
C GLN A 248 -5.53 14.93 8.24
N LEU A 249 -6.09 14.66 7.06
CA LEU A 249 -7.50 14.93 6.76
C LEU A 249 -8.45 14.08 7.60
N LEU A 250 -8.11 12.84 7.89
CA LEU A 250 -8.88 12.00 8.80
C LEU A 250 -8.97 12.60 10.22
N LYS A 251 -7.92 13.32 10.64
CA LYS A 251 -7.91 14.01 11.92
C LYS A 251 -8.75 15.29 11.90
N SER A 252 -8.71 16.06 10.81
CA SER A 252 -9.33 17.38 10.72
C SER A 252 -10.79 17.36 10.29
N GLU A 253 -11.21 16.39 9.49
CA GLU A 253 -12.55 16.33 8.94
C GLU A 253 -13.50 15.51 9.83
N ALA A 254 -14.80 15.81 9.77
CA ALA A 254 -15.79 15.19 10.62
C ALA A 254 -16.05 13.72 10.26
N THR A 255 -15.94 13.38 8.98
CA THR A 255 -16.20 12.01 8.47
C THR A 255 -15.11 11.55 7.50
N PRO A 256 -14.91 10.22 7.35
CA PRO A 256 -14.03 9.68 6.31
C PRO A 256 -14.39 10.14 4.89
N ALA A 257 -15.67 10.24 4.56
CA ALA A 257 -16.13 10.72 3.26
C ALA A 257 -15.67 12.15 2.97
N GLU A 258 -15.79 13.03 3.94
CA GLU A 258 -15.30 14.43 3.84
C GLU A 258 -13.78 14.47 3.68
N ALA A 259 -13.04 13.62 4.40
CA ALA A 259 -11.59 13.52 4.26
C ALA A 259 -11.19 13.10 2.83
N VAL A 260 -11.87 12.13 2.25
CA VAL A 260 -11.62 11.71 0.86
C VAL A 260 -11.96 12.82 -0.13
N ASP A 261 -13.08 13.52 0.05
CA ASP A 261 -13.45 14.65 -0.81
C ASP A 261 -12.39 15.76 -0.76
N LYS A 262 -11.90 16.11 0.42
CA LYS A 262 -10.83 17.09 0.59
C LYS A 262 -9.52 16.65 -0.06
N LEU A 263 -9.18 15.37 0.05
CA LEU A 263 -8.02 14.82 -0.65
C LEU A 263 -8.14 14.99 -2.16
N LEU A 264 -9.26 14.60 -2.74
CA LEU A 264 -9.49 14.70 -4.18
C LEU A 264 -9.52 16.17 -4.67
N GLU A 265 -10.05 17.09 -3.87
CA GLU A 265 -9.98 18.52 -4.15
C GLU A 265 -8.51 19.01 -4.18
N ALA A 266 -7.71 18.61 -3.20
CA ALA A 266 -6.30 18.99 -3.12
C ALA A 266 -5.49 18.53 -4.35
N LEU A 267 -5.85 17.40 -4.96
CA LEU A 267 -5.19 16.89 -6.17
C LEU A 267 -5.61 17.61 -7.46
N LYS A 268 -6.60 18.47 -7.39
CA LYS A 268 -7.08 19.29 -8.52
C LYS A 268 -6.57 20.74 -8.46
N GLN A 269 -6.01 21.14 -7.33
CA GLN A 269 -5.47 22.48 -7.05
C GLN A 269 -3.94 22.47 -7.15
#